data_4508c5f7b904522017271034f3dfe6d2
#
_entry.id   4508c5f7b904522017271034f3dfe6d2
#
_cell.length_a   1.000
_cell.length_b   1.000
_cell.length_c   1.000
_cell.angle_alpha   90.00
_cell.angle_beta   90.00
_cell.angle_gamma   90.00
#
_symmetry.space_group_name_H-M   'P 1'
#
loop_
_entity.id
_entity.type
_entity.pdbx_description
1 polymer ?
#
loop_
_entity_poly.entity_id
_entity_poly.type
_entity_poly.pdbx_seq_one_letter_code
_entity_poly.pdbx_strand_id
1 'polypeptide(L)'
;MGLALEKTKLQKSEQRSYYCTWLAQNFLASETGEKRAAVRPEFTGDQGANCARDKVNERTVFGKGGMAQVNAREDLYLVLDDGWDVPFDFDPYVHKDYFGSLEVNEQRFPCAKGSPAERLKILNERAKGLGWKGIGIWVAAQKCGKDNNSPFSEADKEYWRERILWCKQAGVTYWKVDWGTS
;
A
#
# COMPACT_ATOMS: atom_id res chain seq x y z
N MET A 1 -8.24 21.16 -27.94
CA MET A 1 -6.83 20.83 -28.27
C MET A 1 -6.54 19.46 -27.68
N GLY A 2 -6.57 18.40 -28.51
CA GLY A 2 -6.24 17.05 -28.09
C GLY A 2 -4.73 16.92 -27.94
N LEU A 3 -4.25 16.63 -26.75
CA LEU A 3 -2.92 16.13 -26.56
C LEU A 3 -2.83 14.77 -27.26
N ALA A 4 -2.13 14.71 -28.38
CA ALA A 4 -1.75 13.46 -28.97
C ALA A 4 -0.85 12.73 -27.95
N LEU A 5 -1.38 11.71 -27.32
CA LEU A 5 -0.56 10.71 -26.64
C LEU A 5 0.33 10.10 -27.71
N GLU A 6 1.59 10.52 -27.77
CA GLU A 6 2.59 9.79 -28.52
C GLU A 6 2.47 8.33 -28.11
N LYS A 7 2.30 7.47 -29.11
CA LYS A 7 2.30 6.02 -28.90
C LYS A 7 3.66 5.65 -28.31
N THR A 8 3.77 5.70 -27.01
CA THR A 8 4.86 5.03 -26.30
C THR A 8 4.80 3.58 -26.78
N LYS A 9 5.78 3.16 -27.56
CA LYS A 9 5.97 1.75 -27.87
C LYS A 9 6.13 1.06 -26.52
N LEU A 10 5.03 0.51 -25.99
CA LEU A 10 5.10 -0.45 -24.91
C LEU A 10 6.01 -1.56 -25.42
N GLN A 11 7.27 -1.53 -24.98
CA GLN A 11 8.14 -2.66 -25.19
C GLN A 11 7.38 -3.87 -24.62
N LYS A 12 7.37 -4.95 -25.38
CA LYS A 12 6.75 -6.24 -25.03
C LYS A 12 7.41 -6.89 -23.80
N SER A 13 8.09 -6.12 -23.00
CA SER A 13 8.86 -6.52 -21.86
C SER A 13 8.09 -6.26 -20.59
N GLU A 14 7.96 -7.29 -19.83
CA GLU A 14 7.67 -7.29 -18.41
C GLU A 14 6.20 -7.10 -18.02
N GLN A 15 5.39 -8.10 -18.31
CA GLN A 15 4.21 -8.33 -17.47
C GLN A 15 4.72 -8.54 -16.04
N ARG A 16 4.49 -7.53 -15.21
CA ARG A 16 4.89 -7.59 -13.80
C ARG A 16 3.81 -8.35 -13.04
N SER A 17 4.11 -9.58 -12.68
CA SER A 17 3.23 -10.39 -11.85
C SER A 17 3.42 -10.04 -10.38
N TYR A 18 2.36 -10.15 -9.59
CA TYR A 18 2.39 -9.82 -8.17
C TYR A 18 1.45 -10.71 -7.36
N TYR A 19 1.77 -10.84 -6.08
CA TYR A 19 0.88 -11.35 -5.05
C TYR A 19 0.39 -10.15 -4.23
N CYS A 20 -0.92 -9.94 -4.18
CA CYS A 20 -1.54 -8.86 -3.42
C CYS A 20 -2.00 -9.37 -2.05
N THR A 21 -1.65 -8.67 -0.98
CA THR A 21 -2.01 -9.09 0.38
C THR A 21 -3.48 -8.94 0.72
N TRP A 22 -4.27 -8.20 -0.08
CA TRP A 22 -5.66 -7.86 0.24
C TRP A 22 -6.58 -9.07 0.51
N LEU A 23 -6.46 -10.11 -0.31
CA LEU A 23 -7.27 -11.32 -0.11
C LEU A 23 -6.94 -12.00 1.23
N ALA A 24 -5.65 -12.12 1.54
CA ALA A 24 -5.20 -12.70 2.80
C ALA A 24 -5.56 -11.82 4.00
N GLN A 25 -5.50 -10.49 3.86
CA GLN A 25 -5.95 -9.56 4.89
C GLN A 25 -7.43 -9.76 5.22
N ASN A 26 -8.28 -9.86 4.19
CA ASN A 26 -9.71 -10.11 4.36
C ASN A 26 -9.99 -11.48 4.99
N PHE A 27 -9.26 -12.51 4.58
CA PHE A 27 -9.37 -13.84 5.17
C PHE A 27 -9.03 -13.81 6.67
N LEU A 28 -7.89 -13.24 7.04
CA LEU A 28 -7.47 -13.12 8.44
C LEU A 28 -8.46 -12.30 9.28
N ALA A 29 -9.00 -11.23 8.74
CA ALA A 29 -10.04 -10.45 9.41
C ALA A 29 -11.33 -11.25 9.63
N SER A 30 -11.70 -12.12 8.68
CA SER A 30 -12.88 -12.97 8.81
C SER A 30 -12.71 -14.08 9.84
N GLU A 31 -11.52 -14.66 9.92
CA GLU A 31 -11.20 -15.73 10.89
C GLU A 31 -11.23 -15.23 12.34
N THR A 32 -10.80 -13.99 12.56
CA THR A 32 -10.83 -13.40 13.91
C THR A 32 -12.25 -12.94 14.34
N GLY A 33 -13.24 -13.04 13.48
CA GLY A 33 -14.60 -12.56 13.75
C GLY A 33 -14.77 -11.04 13.75
N GLU A 34 -13.68 -10.29 13.63
CA GLU A 34 -13.67 -8.81 13.65
C GLU A 34 -14.53 -8.22 12.54
N LYS A 35 -14.56 -8.89 11.40
CA LYS A 35 -15.38 -8.48 10.25
C LYS A 35 -16.87 -8.42 10.58
N ARG A 36 -17.36 -9.30 11.46
CA ARG A 36 -18.78 -9.33 11.87
C ARG A 36 -19.10 -8.24 12.89
N ALA A 37 -18.17 -7.95 13.78
CA ALA A 37 -18.32 -6.88 14.74
C ALA A 37 -18.29 -5.49 14.10
N ALA A 38 -17.55 -5.34 13.02
CA ALA A 38 -17.41 -4.09 12.29
C ALA A 38 -18.56 -3.76 11.33
N VAL A 39 -19.32 -4.76 10.90
CA VAL A 39 -20.47 -4.52 10.00
C VAL A 39 -21.66 -4.05 10.81
N ARG A 40 -21.73 -2.77 11.06
CA ARG A 40 -22.99 -2.13 11.43
C ARG A 40 -23.77 -1.83 10.16
N PRO A 41 -25.11 -2.05 10.15
CA PRO A 41 -25.94 -1.82 8.96
C PRO A 41 -25.88 -0.37 8.42
N GLU A 42 -25.58 0.58 9.26
CA GLU A 42 -25.42 1.99 8.95
C GLU A 42 -24.07 2.36 8.30
N PHE A 43 -23.10 1.46 8.32
CA PHE A 43 -21.76 1.71 7.75
C PHE A 43 -21.52 0.75 6.58
N THR A 44 -21.85 1.17 5.40
CA THR A 44 -21.61 0.41 4.18
C THR A 44 -20.12 0.39 3.82
N GLY A 45 -19.53 -0.78 3.77
CA GLY A 45 -18.25 -1.04 3.08
C GLY A 45 -16.96 -0.80 3.88
N ASP A 46 -16.81 0.32 4.56
CA ASP A 46 -15.50 0.73 5.09
C ASP A 46 -15.07 0.06 6.40
N GLN A 47 -15.99 -0.34 7.25
CA GLN A 47 -15.61 -1.01 8.52
C GLN A 47 -15.02 -2.40 8.31
N GLY A 48 -15.51 -3.16 7.35
CA GLY A 48 -14.88 -4.42 6.96
C GLY A 48 -13.47 -4.21 6.40
N ALA A 49 -13.25 -3.10 5.71
CA ALA A 49 -11.95 -2.70 5.21
C ALA A 49 -10.98 -2.33 6.33
N ASN A 50 -11.43 -1.67 7.39
CA ASN A 50 -10.59 -1.32 8.54
C ASN A 50 -10.00 -2.56 9.22
N CYS A 51 -10.80 -3.59 9.46
CA CYS A 51 -10.30 -4.85 10.02
C CYS A 51 -9.28 -5.53 9.10
N ALA A 52 -9.49 -5.48 7.78
CA ALA A 52 -8.56 -6.01 6.80
C ALA A 52 -7.26 -5.19 6.75
N ARG A 53 -7.35 -3.84 6.82
CA ARG A 53 -6.18 -2.96 6.90
C ARG A 53 -5.27 -3.32 8.07
N ASP A 54 -5.83 -3.67 9.22
CA ASP A 54 -5.07 -4.02 10.41
C ASP A 54 -4.29 -5.33 10.28
N LYS A 55 -4.61 -6.14 9.28
CA LYS A 55 -3.89 -7.39 8.98
C LYS A 55 -2.63 -7.16 8.14
N VAL A 56 -2.35 -5.97 7.61
CA VAL A 56 -1.08 -5.66 6.98
C VAL A 56 -0.13 -5.00 7.98
N ASN A 57 0.69 -5.83 8.61
CA ASN A 57 1.66 -5.42 9.61
C ASN A 57 2.86 -6.39 9.63
N GLU A 58 3.89 -6.07 10.38
CA GLU A 58 5.13 -6.87 10.43
C GLU A 58 4.89 -8.34 10.78
N ARG A 59 4.04 -8.62 11.76
CA ARG A 59 3.76 -9.98 12.22
C ARG A 59 3.05 -10.80 11.15
N THR A 60 2.01 -10.27 10.56
CA THR A 60 1.17 -11.00 9.60
C THR A 60 1.80 -11.08 8.22
N VAL A 61 2.62 -10.10 7.84
CA VAL A 61 3.32 -10.12 6.55
C VAL A 61 4.62 -10.90 6.65
N PHE A 62 5.52 -10.54 7.56
CA PHE A 62 6.89 -11.04 7.63
C PHE A 62 7.17 -12.00 8.77
N GLY A 63 6.24 -12.21 9.69
CA GLY A 63 6.39 -13.14 10.80
C GLY A 63 6.38 -14.60 10.35
N LYS A 64 6.71 -15.51 11.27
CA LYS A 64 6.69 -16.96 11.00
C LYS A 64 5.28 -17.40 10.54
N GLY A 65 5.20 -18.00 9.36
CA GLY A 65 3.93 -18.38 8.73
C GLY A 65 3.15 -17.20 8.15
N GLY A 66 3.74 -16.00 8.10
CA GLY A 66 3.11 -14.82 7.51
C GLY A 66 3.04 -14.85 5.98
N MET A 67 2.29 -13.89 5.43
CA MET A 67 1.96 -13.82 4.00
C MET A 67 3.19 -13.86 3.09
N ALA A 68 4.31 -13.24 3.50
CA ALA A 68 5.54 -13.20 2.71
C ALA A 68 6.31 -14.52 2.71
N GLN A 69 6.02 -15.45 3.61
CA GLN A 69 6.67 -16.76 3.64
C GLN A 69 5.93 -17.81 2.81
N VAL A 70 4.67 -17.55 2.51
CA VAL A 70 3.82 -18.48 1.76
C VAL A 70 3.97 -18.17 0.27
N ASN A 71 4.49 -19.14 -0.50
CA ASN A 71 4.60 -19.04 -1.97
C ASN A 71 5.50 -17.91 -2.51
N ALA A 72 6.57 -17.55 -1.79
CA ALA A 72 7.56 -16.63 -2.31
C ALA A 72 8.11 -17.08 -3.66
N ARG A 73 8.16 -16.17 -4.64
CA ARG A 73 8.65 -16.41 -5.98
C ARG A 73 9.48 -15.22 -6.46
N GLU A 74 10.62 -15.51 -7.07
CA GLU A 74 11.55 -14.48 -7.56
C GLU A 74 10.98 -13.61 -8.70
N ASP A 75 9.95 -14.10 -9.39
CA ASP A 75 9.27 -13.39 -10.47
C ASP A 75 8.09 -12.52 -10.00
N LEU A 76 7.67 -12.63 -8.72
CA LEU A 76 6.54 -11.91 -8.17
C LEU A 76 6.96 -10.75 -7.26
N TYR A 77 6.22 -9.65 -7.35
CA TYR A 77 6.22 -8.61 -6.32
C TYR A 77 5.24 -8.98 -5.19
N LEU A 78 5.65 -8.72 -3.94
CA LEU A 78 4.77 -8.75 -2.78
C LEU A 78 4.11 -7.38 -2.64
N VAL A 79 2.87 -7.23 -3.05
CA VAL A 79 2.15 -5.96 -2.91
C VAL A 79 1.54 -5.86 -1.52
N LEU A 80 2.06 -4.93 -0.73
CA LEU A 80 1.44 -4.50 0.53
C LEU A 80 0.22 -3.66 0.18
N ASP A 81 -0.96 -4.21 0.42
CA ASP A 81 -2.23 -3.57 0.08
C ASP A 81 -2.66 -2.56 1.15
N ASP A 82 -3.81 -1.94 0.95
CA ASP A 82 -4.38 -0.90 1.81
C ASP A 82 -4.18 -1.19 3.31
N GLY A 83 -3.62 -0.23 4.03
CA GLY A 83 -3.34 -0.29 5.46
C GLY A 83 -1.86 -0.23 5.86
N TRP A 84 -0.92 -0.38 4.92
CA TRP A 84 0.52 -0.41 5.23
C TRP A 84 1.07 0.95 5.71
N ASP A 85 0.43 2.05 5.32
CA ASP A 85 0.86 3.44 5.55
C ASP A 85 -0.02 4.19 6.56
N VAL A 86 -0.98 3.52 7.19
CA VAL A 86 -1.91 4.12 8.14
C VAL A 86 -1.84 3.47 9.53
N PRO A 87 -2.20 4.17 10.62
CA PRO A 87 -2.21 3.58 11.96
C PRO A 87 -3.21 2.41 12.08
N PHE A 88 -3.10 1.64 13.17
CA PHE A 88 -4.14 0.67 13.53
C PHE A 88 -5.46 1.38 13.81
N ASP A 89 -6.56 0.68 13.63
CA ASP A 89 -7.92 1.22 13.78
C ASP A 89 -8.17 2.46 12.91
N PHE A 90 -7.49 2.54 11.77
CA PHE A 90 -7.62 3.67 10.86
C PHE A 90 -9.03 3.79 10.29
N ASP A 91 -9.62 4.98 10.49
CA ASP A 91 -10.88 5.37 9.88
C ASP A 91 -10.62 6.56 8.93
N PRO A 92 -10.85 6.41 7.62
CA PRO A 92 -10.58 7.46 6.64
C PRO A 92 -11.46 8.71 6.83
N TYR A 93 -12.59 8.60 7.52
CA TYR A 93 -13.45 9.73 7.82
C TYR A 93 -12.95 10.56 9.00
N VAL A 94 -12.23 9.93 9.92
CA VAL A 94 -11.68 10.58 11.12
C VAL A 94 -10.21 10.96 10.91
N HIS A 95 -9.43 10.10 10.28
CA HIS A 95 -7.98 10.23 10.16
C HIS A 95 -7.54 10.62 8.73
N LYS A 96 -8.19 11.61 8.15
CA LYS A 96 -7.95 12.04 6.76
C LYS A 96 -6.50 12.38 6.46
N ASP A 97 -5.75 12.84 7.45
CA ASP A 97 -4.36 13.29 7.30
C ASP A 97 -3.36 12.17 7.04
N TYR A 98 -3.76 10.92 7.24
CA TYR A 98 -2.89 9.75 7.01
C TYR A 98 -3.17 9.05 5.70
N PHE A 99 -4.38 9.15 5.17
CA PHE A 99 -4.79 8.41 3.99
C PHE A 99 -4.03 8.87 2.75
N GLY A 100 -3.29 7.93 2.15
CA GLY A 100 -2.41 8.20 1.01
C GLY A 100 -1.07 8.83 1.41
N SER A 101 -0.63 8.70 2.66
CA SER A 101 0.66 9.24 3.13
C SER A 101 1.86 8.66 2.40
N LEU A 102 1.77 7.39 2.01
CA LEU A 102 2.86 6.59 1.42
C LEU A 102 4.10 6.51 2.32
N GLU A 103 3.90 6.66 3.61
CA GLU A 103 4.92 6.48 4.62
C GLU A 103 4.67 5.19 5.39
N VAL A 104 5.66 4.31 5.43
CA VAL A 104 5.55 3.07 6.22
C VAL A 104 5.19 3.40 7.66
N ASN A 105 4.06 2.89 8.14
CA ASN A 105 3.62 3.14 9.50
C ASN A 105 4.47 2.36 10.51
N GLU A 106 5.08 3.08 11.45
CA GLU A 106 6.04 2.51 12.41
C GLU A 106 5.40 1.59 13.45
N GLN A 107 4.13 1.76 13.75
CA GLN A 107 3.42 0.86 14.65
C GLN A 107 3.16 -0.50 13.99
N ARG A 108 2.88 -0.48 12.67
CA ARG A 108 2.66 -1.68 11.88
C ARG A 108 3.94 -2.43 11.54
N PHE A 109 4.99 -1.67 11.26
CA PHE A 109 6.30 -2.20 10.88
C PHE A 109 7.41 -1.63 11.77
N PRO A 110 7.47 -2.04 13.03
CA PRO A 110 8.45 -1.52 13.99
C PRO A 110 9.90 -1.80 13.62
N CYS A 111 10.16 -2.76 12.73
CA CYS A 111 11.50 -3.00 12.17
C CYS A 111 11.94 -1.90 11.20
N ALA A 112 11.00 -1.20 10.57
CA ALA A 112 11.28 -0.18 9.56
C ALA A 112 11.52 1.18 10.23
N LYS A 113 12.77 1.55 10.43
CA LYS A 113 13.20 2.80 11.07
C LYS A 113 13.92 3.72 10.09
N GLY A 114 13.99 5.00 10.44
CA GLY A 114 14.66 6.03 9.67
C GLY A 114 13.73 6.88 8.82
N SER A 115 14.26 7.49 7.78
CA SER A 115 13.53 8.29 6.81
C SER A 115 12.50 7.44 6.03
N PRO A 116 11.50 8.05 5.39
CA PRO A 116 10.53 7.30 4.59
C PRO A 116 11.15 6.38 3.54
N ALA A 117 12.20 6.82 2.87
CA ALA A 117 12.93 6.00 1.90
C ALA A 117 13.65 4.81 2.55
N GLU A 118 14.26 5.01 3.71
CA GLU A 118 14.93 3.93 4.46
C GLU A 118 13.94 2.89 4.95
N ARG A 119 12.79 3.31 5.47
CA ARG A 119 11.71 2.39 5.89
C ARG A 119 11.23 1.52 4.74
N LEU A 120 10.94 2.11 3.58
CA LEU A 120 10.57 1.38 2.37
C LEU A 120 11.67 0.41 1.94
N LYS A 121 12.94 0.84 1.99
CA LYS A 121 14.09 -0.01 1.66
C LYS A 121 14.18 -1.22 2.57
N ILE A 122 13.99 -1.05 3.88
CA ILE A 122 14.02 -2.16 4.84
C ILE A 122 12.96 -3.21 4.49
N LEU A 123 11.72 -2.80 4.20
CA LEU A 123 10.66 -3.73 3.81
C LEU A 123 10.96 -4.41 2.48
N ASN A 124 11.49 -3.66 1.51
CA ASN A 124 11.86 -4.18 0.20
C ASN A 124 12.96 -5.26 0.29
N GLU A 125 14.03 -4.97 1.03
CA GLU A 125 15.12 -5.93 1.23
C GLU A 125 14.67 -7.15 2.04
N ARG A 126 13.77 -6.96 3.01
CA ARG A 126 13.19 -8.08 3.76
C ARG A 126 12.37 -9.02 2.87
N ALA A 127 11.57 -8.46 1.96
CA ALA A 127 10.83 -9.27 0.99
C ALA A 127 11.78 -10.02 0.05
N LYS A 128 12.81 -9.36 -0.47
CA LYS A 128 13.84 -10.00 -1.30
C LYS A 128 14.56 -11.13 -0.57
N GLY A 129 14.90 -10.92 0.69
CA GLY A 129 15.53 -11.95 1.53
C GLY A 129 14.65 -13.20 1.74
N LEU A 130 13.34 -13.08 1.54
CA LEU A 130 12.39 -14.19 1.55
C LEU A 130 12.14 -14.80 0.16
N GLY A 131 12.80 -14.31 -0.88
CA GLY A 131 12.70 -14.83 -2.25
C GLY A 131 11.68 -14.11 -3.14
N TRP A 132 11.21 -12.92 -2.78
CA TRP A 132 10.38 -12.09 -3.65
C TRP A 132 11.23 -11.20 -4.55
N LYS A 133 10.68 -10.78 -5.69
CA LYS A 133 11.32 -9.77 -6.56
C LYS A 133 11.52 -8.42 -5.85
N GLY A 134 10.73 -8.16 -4.86
CA GLY A 134 10.69 -6.98 -4.02
C GLY A 134 9.26 -6.69 -3.56
N ILE A 135 9.05 -5.57 -2.90
CA ILE A 135 7.70 -5.12 -2.58
C ILE A 135 7.11 -4.27 -3.70
N GLY A 136 5.77 -4.35 -3.84
CA GLY A 136 4.94 -3.31 -4.39
C GLY A 136 4.13 -2.67 -3.27
N ILE A 137 3.61 -1.49 -3.51
CA ILE A 137 2.77 -0.77 -2.55
C ILE A 137 1.44 -0.39 -3.15
N TRP A 138 0.40 -0.50 -2.35
CA TRP A 138 -0.89 0.08 -2.64
C TRP A 138 -0.82 1.60 -2.48
N VAL A 139 -1.44 2.32 -3.39
CA VAL A 139 -1.39 3.78 -3.46
C VAL A 139 -2.79 4.32 -3.68
N ALA A 140 -3.27 5.14 -2.74
CA ALA A 140 -4.45 5.95 -3.00
C ALA A 140 -4.10 7.04 -4.03
N ALA A 141 -4.91 7.18 -5.07
CA ALA A 141 -4.68 8.16 -6.14
C ALA A 141 -5.01 9.60 -5.71
N GLN A 142 -4.67 9.95 -4.47
CA GLN A 142 -4.88 11.27 -3.91
C GLN A 142 -3.72 11.68 -3.01
N LYS A 143 -3.52 12.98 -2.85
CA LYS A 143 -2.59 13.52 -1.87
C LYS A 143 -3.17 13.39 -0.47
N CYS A 144 -2.36 12.95 0.48
CA CYS A 144 -2.72 12.89 1.90
C CYS A 144 -3.25 14.25 2.40
N GLY A 145 -4.36 14.21 3.13
CA GLY A 145 -4.99 15.40 3.70
C GLY A 145 -5.69 16.33 2.68
N LYS A 146 -5.71 15.96 1.40
CA LYS A 146 -6.35 16.78 0.37
C LYS A 146 -7.86 16.51 0.29
N ASP A 147 -8.65 17.58 0.17
CA ASP A 147 -10.02 17.48 -0.29
C ASP A 147 -10.03 17.11 -1.79
N ASN A 148 -10.76 16.07 -2.11
CA ASN A 148 -10.86 15.53 -3.48
C ASN A 148 -11.44 16.50 -4.50
N ASN A 149 -12.17 17.52 -4.04
CA ASN A 149 -12.74 18.57 -4.89
C ASN A 149 -11.76 19.71 -5.18
N SER A 150 -10.58 19.70 -4.57
CA SER A 150 -9.57 20.74 -4.79
C SER A 150 -8.83 20.52 -6.11
N PRO A 151 -8.59 21.59 -6.91
CA PRO A 151 -7.81 21.49 -8.13
C PRO A 151 -6.39 20.99 -7.86
N PHE A 152 -5.83 20.28 -8.84
CA PHE A 152 -4.44 19.84 -8.78
C PHE A 152 -3.48 21.04 -8.76
N SER A 153 -2.53 21.08 -7.86
CA SER A 153 -1.63 22.20 -7.58
C SER A 153 -0.15 21.85 -7.73
N GLU A 154 0.72 22.84 -7.74
CA GLU A 154 2.18 22.60 -7.71
C GLU A 154 2.61 21.86 -6.42
N ALA A 155 1.95 22.11 -5.30
CA ALA A 155 2.19 21.38 -4.06
C ALA A 155 1.85 19.89 -4.17
N ASP A 156 0.86 19.54 -5.01
CA ASP A 156 0.53 18.13 -5.28
C ASP A 156 1.61 17.46 -6.16
N LYS A 157 2.17 18.19 -7.12
CA LYS A 157 3.29 17.69 -7.94
C LYS A 157 4.51 17.42 -7.07
N GLU A 158 4.84 18.32 -6.15
CA GLU A 158 5.97 18.14 -5.26
C GLU A 158 5.75 16.97 -4.30
N TYR A 159 4.54 16.83 -3.75
CA TYR A 159 4.14 15.69 -2.94
C TYR A 159 4.42 14.36 -3.66
N TRP A 160 3.95 14.21 -4.92
CA TRP A 160 4.15 12.99 -5.67
C TRP A 160 5.61 12.77 -6.09
N ARG A 161 6.32 13.85 -6.44
CA ARG A 161 7.75 13.79 -6.78
C ARG A 161 8.56 13.24 -5.61
N GLU A 162 8.30 13.72 -4.41
CA GLU A 162 8.97 13.26 -3.19
C GLU A 162 8.74 11.76 -2.95
N ARG A 163 7.50 11.30 -3.04
CA ARG A 163 7.15 9.88 -2.84
C ARG A 163 7.77 8.97 -3.90
N ILE A 164 7.79 9.42 -5.15
CA ILE A 164 8.48 8.72 -6.23
C ILE A 164 9.98 8.62 -5.94
N LEU A 165 10.60 9.67 -5.41
CA LEU A 165 12.01 9.66 -5.03
C LEU A 165 12.29 8.69 -3.89
N TRP A 166 11.44 8.62 -2.86
CA TRP A 166 11.57 7.62 -1.79
C TRP A 166 11.51 6.20 -2.33
N CYS A 167 10.54 5.91 -3.18
CA CYS A 167 10.42 4.60 -3.82
C CYS A 167 11.65 4.28 -4.69
N LYS A 168 12.14 5.24 -5.46
CA LYS A 168 13.36 5.07 -6.27
C LYS A 168 14.57 4.77 -5.41
N GLN A 169 14.77 5.50 -4.32
CA GLN A 169 15.88 5.28 -3.37
C GLN A 169 15.77 3.92 -2.67
N ALA A 170 14.55 3.49 -2.36
CA ALA A 170 14.26 2.20 -1.74
C ALA A 170 14.28 1.01 -2.73
N GLY A 171 14.38 1.26 -4.03
CA GLY A 171 14.28 0.23 -5.06
C GLY A 171 12.86 -0.35 -5.22
N VAL A 172 11.84 0.36 -4.77
CA VAL A 172 10.43 -0.01 -4.95
C VAL A 172 9.97 0.49 -6.32
N THR A 173 9.59 -0.44 -7.19
CA THR A 173 9.30 -0.13 -8.61
C THR A 173 7.87 -0.51 -9.03
N TYR A 174 7.05 -0.99 -8.11
CA TYR A 174 5.69 -1.42 -8.38
C TYR A 174 4.68 -0.68 -7.50
N TRP A 175 3.72 -0.03 -8.12
CA TRP A 175 2.60 0.63 -7.47
C TRP A 175 1.29 0.00 -7.94
N LYS A 176 0.46 -0.46 -7.02
CA LYS A 176 -0.95 -0.75 -7.25
C LYS A 176 -1.74 0.53 -6.95
N VAL A 177 -2.03 1.30 -7.96
CA VAL A 177 -2.85 2.51 -7.82
C VAL A 177 -4.31 2.07 -7.77
N ASP A 178 -4.96 2.42 -6.68
CA ASP A 178 -6.35 2.11 -6.40
C ASP A 178 -6.96 3.34 -5.75
N TRP A 179 -8.22 3.29 -5.52
CA TRP A 179 -9.03 4.31 -4.88
C TRP A 179 -8.47 5.74 -4.94
N GLY A 180 -9.29 6.61 -5.33
CA GLY A 180 -9.07 8.04 -5.42
C GLY A 180 -10.31 8.57 -6.11
N THR A 181 -10.88 9.59 -5.57
CA THR A 181 -11.94 10.28 -6.29
C THR A 181 -11.30 11.18 -7.33
N SER A 182 -11.66 10.95 -8.55
CA SER A 182 -11.40 11.84 -9.67
C SER A 182 -12.15 13.17 -9.49
#